data_b9728dd7faffce390a5ee311f2df1aa3
#
_entry.id   b9728dd7faffce390a5ee311f2df1aa3
#
_cell.length_a   1.000
_cell.length_b   1.000
_cell.length_c   1.000
_cell.angle_alpha   90.00
_cell.angle_beta   90.00
_cell.angle_gamma   90.00
#
_symmetry.space_group_name_H-M   'P 1'
#
loop_
_entity.id
_entity.type
_entity.pdbx_description
1 polymer ?
#
loop_
_entity_poly.entity_id
_entity_poly.type
_entity_poly.pdbx_seq_one_letter_code
_entity_poly.pdbx_strand_id
1 'polypeptide(L)'
;MKKDILNEPLYCERSYIKSLVAGIRLPLRHPLGFLRHLWPLMVLTVAVWALAAGWMAPQLWDFHTLATQPGMAPSSLIGLPLLSVMAWGLLVAVLCSLQAGQLHFLMLRYGTLTYLPAVHPWHVWRSILPCVLRSTACGVGGYVVWCLLALLSLLVMPTRLWALVSFLVLSLVWMVLFTTFCQHYLLSGSTLGGSLKAAFRSHEEMTQAGHIVHYPSRLGGTATLLAVCGLVCLTVILAGQLPAVCALYVGGISDHTLALGDVSDLPGYFPWLRAFSFGLGALVAFLTVPFLVVPLTFHWGAGGYGREGAAAEG
;
A
#
# COMPACT_ATOMS: atom_id res chain seq x y z
N MET A 1 -2.01 -24.32 31.97
CA MET A 1 -2.96 -24.04 30.88
C MET A 1 -2.42 -22.86 30.07
N LYS A 2 -1.55 -23.10 29.12
CA LYS A 2 -1.16 -22.10 28.10
C LYS A 2 -2.31 -22.03 27.12
N LYS A 3 -3.32 -21.22 27.40
CA LYS A 3 -4.42 -20.94 26.48
C LYS A 3 -3.82 -20.18 25.29
N ASP A 4 -3.95 -20.79 24.15
CA ASP A 4 -3.46 -20.39 22.86
C ASP A 4 -3.75 -18.92 22.54
N ILE A 5 -2.79 -18.08 22.83
CA ILE A 5 -2.73 -16.66 22.40
C ILE A 5 -2.59 -16.57 20.84
N LEU A 6 -2.66 -17.73 20.17
CA LEU A 6 -2.46 -17.89 18.74
C LEU A 6 -3.71 -17.63 17.90
N ASN A 7 -4.89 -17.69 18.51
CA ASN A 7 -6.18 -17.46 17.84
C ASN A 7 -6.75 -16.10 18.26
N GLU A 8 -6.17 -15.02 17.75
CA GLU A 8 -6.85 -13.73 17.82
C GLU A 8 -7.91 -13.68 16.71
N PRO A 9 -9.20 -13.84 17.03
CA PRO A 9 -10.26 -13.83 16.01
C PRO A 9 -10.30 -12.46 15.32
N LEU A 10 -10.55 -12.45 14.01
CA LEU A 10 -10.67 -11.21 13.25
C LEU A 10 -11.78 -10.32 13.83
N TYR A 11 -12.91 -10.93 14.16
CA TYR A 11 -14.11 -10.28 14.72
C TYR A 11 -14.07 -10.33 16.26
N CYS A 12 -13.48 -9.32 16.87
CA CYS A 12 -13.40 -9.19 18.31
C CYS A 12 -13.28 -7.71 18.66
N GLU A 13 -13.95 -7.25 19.70
CA GLU A 13 -13.82 -5.88 20.20
C GLU A 13 -12.37 -5.59 20.60
N ARG A 14 -11.74 -4.64 19.91
CA ARG A 14 -10.37 -4.21 20.17
C ARG A 14 -10.26 -2.70 20.16
N SER A 15 -9.50 -2.16 21.10
CA SER A 15 -9.02 -0.78 20.99
C SER A 15 -8.02 -0.65 19.82
N TYR A 16 -7.80 0.57 19.34
CA TYR A 16 -6.83 0.85 18.26
C TYR A 16 -5.44 0.27 18.56
N ILE A 17 -4.97 0.44 19.81
CA ILE A 17 -3.68 -0.07 20.26
C ILE A 17 -3.64 -1.60 20.19
N LYS A 18 -4.70 -2.28 20.61
CA LYS A 18 -4.79 -3.74 20.54
C LYS A 18 -4.81 -4.23 19.09
N SER A 19 -5.51 -3.54 18.20
CA SER A 19 -5.52 -3.84 16.75
C SER A 19 -4.13 -3.64 16.13
N LEU A 20 -3.43 -2.57 16.50
CA LEU A 20 -2.06 -2.31 16.09
C LEU A 20 -1.11 -3.41 16.56
N VAL A 21 -1.12 -3.74 17.85
CA VAL A 21 -0.25 -4.75 18.44
C VAL A 21 -0.52 -6.13 17.84
N ALA A 22 -1.79 -6.52 17.68
CA ALA A 22 -2.18 -7.77 17.04
C ALA A 22 -1.69 -7.83 15.58
N GLY A 23 -1.89 -6.74 14.84
CA GLY A 23 -1.50 -6.62 13.45
C GLY A 23 0.01 -6.68 13.21
N ILE A 24 0.82 -6.13 14.11
CA ILE A 24 2.29 -6.23 14.04
C ILE A 24 2.78 -7.61 14.50
N ARG A 25 2.16 -8.13 15.56
CA ARG A 25 2.57 -9.41 16.16
C ARG A 25 2.31 -10.60 15.24
N LEU A 26 1.23 -10.57 14.47
CA LEU A 26 0.86 -11.70 13.60
C LEU A 26 1.91 -11.98 12.51
N PRO A 27 2.36 -11.02 11.67
CA PRO A 27 3.43 -11.26 10.71
C PRO A 27 4.76 -11.68 11.35
N LEU A 28 5.10 -11.09 12.51
CA LEU A 28 6.35 -11.42 13.20
C LEU A 28 6.36 -12.82 13.82
N ARG A 29 5.22 -13.32 14.27
CA ARG A 29 5.12 -14.68 14.85
C ARG A 29 5.06 -15.78 13.81
N HIS A 30 4.51 -15.48 12.64
CA HIS A 30 4.28 -16.46 11.57
C HIS A 30 4.88 -16.04 10.22
N PRO A 31 6.16 -15.64 10.17
CA PRO A 31 6.77 -15.13 8.93
C PRO A 31 6.78 -16.19 7.82
N LEU A 32 7.03 -17.45 8.16
CA LEU A 32 7.01 -18.56 7.19
C LEU A 32 5.61 -18.84 6.65
N GLY A 33 4.56 -18.67 7.46
CA GLY A 33 3.18 -18.79 7.02
C GLY A 33 2.82 -17.73 5.97
N PHE A 34 3.24 -16.49 6.20
CA PHE A 34 3.08 -15.40 5.22
C PHE A 34 3.88 -15.68 3.95
N LEU A 35 5.16 -15.99 4.07
CA LEU A 35 6.03 -16.25 2.93
C LEU A 35 5.54 -17.42 2.09
N ARG A 36 5.08 -18.51 2.70
CA ARG A 36 4.59 -19.70 1.98
C ARG A 36 3.46 -19.36 1.00
N HIS A 37 2.59 -18.43 1.34
CA HIS A 37 1.45 -18.06 0.49
C HIS A 37 1.71 -16.84 -0.39
N LEU A 38 2.63 -15.97 0.00
CA LEU A 38 2.94 -14.73 -0.71
C LEU A 38 4.15 -14.83 -1.63
N TRP A 39 4.99 -15.89 -1.52
CA TRP A 39 6.25 -15.98 -2.25
C TRP A 39 6.13 -15.85 -3.78
N PRO A 40 5.09 -16.39 -4.47
CA PRO A 40 5.04 -16.24 -5.93
C PRO A 40 4.83 -14.78 -6.33
N LEU A 41 3.98 -14.05 -5.58
CA LEU A 41 3.77 -12.63 -5.82
C LEU A 41 5.02 -11.82 -5.43
N MET A 42 5.74 -12.22 -4.39
CA MET A 42 7.01 -11.63 -4.01
C MET A 42 8.05 -11.73 -5.13
N VAL A 43 8.25 -12.94 -5.67
CA VAL A 43 9.19 -13.17 -6.79
C VAL A 43 8.77 -12.35 -8.01
N LEU A 44 7.48 -12.36 -8.34
CA LEU A 44 6.94 -11.56 -9.44
C LEU A 44 7.23 -10.07 -9.25
N THR A 45 6.95 -9.52 -8.06
CA THR A 45 7.17 -8.11 -7.74
C THR A 45 8.64 -7.74 -7.87
N VAL A 46 9.54 -8.53 -7.29
CA VAL A 46 10.99 -8.30 -7.36
C VAL A 46 11.50 -8.38 -8.80
N ALA A 47 11.08 -9.41 -9.56
CA ALA A 47 11.49 -9.59 -10.94
C ALA A 47 11.00 -8.46 -11.85
N VAL A 48 9.72 -8.07 -11.75
CA VAL A 48 9.16 -6.96 -12.53
C VAL A 48 9.90 -5.66 -12.23
N TRP A 49 10.21 -5.39 -10.96
CA TRP A 49 10.92 -4.19 -10.54
C TRP A 49 12.36 -4.17 -11.04
N ALA A 50 13.06 -5.29 -10.91
CA ALA A 50 14.43 -5.42 -11.39
C ALA A 50 14.51 -5.24 -12.92
N LEU A 51 13.59 -5.83 -13.67
CA LEU A 51 13.52 -5.68 -15.13
C LEU A 51 13.12 -4.26 -15.55
N ALA A 52 12.19 -3.63 -14.83
CA ALA A 52 11.77 -2.27 -15.11
C ALA A 52 12.87 -1.23 -14.84
N ALA A 53 13.85 -1.54 -14.00
CA ALA A 53 14.92 -0.62 -13.61
C ALA A 53 15.70 -0.04 -14.82
N GLY A 54 15.95 -0.85 -15.83
CA GLY A 54 16.65 -0.42 -17.05
C GLY A 54 15.88 0.62 -17.85
N TRP A 55 14.57 0.42 -17.98
CA TRP A 55 13.69 1.33 -18.72
C TRP A 55 13.31 2.58 -17.91
N MET A 56 13.14 2.44 -16.61
CA MET A 56 12.59 3.50 -15.77
C MET A 56 13.64 4.48 -15.25
N ALA A 57 14.88 4.04 -15.08
CA ALA A 57 15.94 4.88 -14.53
C ALA A 57 16.16 6.18 -15.32
N PRO A 58 16.26 6.19 -16.66
CA PRO A 58 16.37 7.42 -17.43
C PRO A 58 15.19 8.37 -17.22
N GLN A 59 13.96 7.89 -17.27
CA GLN A 59 12.77 8.72 -17.10
C GLN A 59 12.63 9.31 -15.69
N LEU A 60 13.04 8.55 -14.67
CA LEU A 60 13.10 9.05 -13.30
C LEU A 60 14.17 10.15 -13.15
N TRP A 61 15.30 9.99 -13.83
CA TRP A 61 16.36 10.99 -13.87
C TRP A 61 15.89 12.26 -14.59
N ASP A 62 15.27 12.13 -15.76
CA ASP A 62 14.74 13.26 -16.52
C ASP A 62 13.66 14.00 -15.71
N PHE A 63 12.76 13.27 -15.06
CA PHE A 63 11.77 13.88 -14.17
C PHE A 63 12.44 14.62 -13.01
N HIS A 64 13.46 14.02 -12.38
CA HIS A 64 14.20 14.65 -11.29
C HIS A 64 14.90 15.93 -11.75
N THR A 65 15.60 15.91 -12.89
CA THR A 65 16.29 17.10 -13.43
C THR A 65 15.33 18.23 -13.74
N LEU A 66 14.19 17.94 -14.38
CA LEU A 66 13.12 18.91 -14.63
C LEU A 66 12.50 19.45 -13.31
N ALA A 67 12.30 18.57 -12.33
CA ALA A 67 11.70 18.97 -11.05
C ALA A 67 12.64 19.88 -10.24
N THR A 68 13.94 19.74 -10.38
CA THR A 68 14.96 20.52 -9.63
C THR A 68 15.38 21.80 -10.33
N GLN A 69 15.06 22.01 -11.61
CA GLN A 69 15.39 23.25 -12.31
C GLN A 69 14.73 24.48 -11.67
N PRO A 70 15.50 25.51 -11.30
CA PRO A 70 14.94 26.70 -10.67
C PRO A 70 14.13 27.56 -11.68
N GLY A 71 13.09 28.22 -11.20
CA GLY A 71 12.32 29.20 -11.99
C GLY A 71 11.30 28.63 -12.96
N MET A 72 11.19 27.31 -13.12
CA MET A 72 10.18 26.71 -14.00
C MET A 72 8.80 26.59 -13.30
N ALA A 73 7.73 26.83 -14.05
CA ALA A 73 6.36 26.68 -13.54
C ALA A 73 6.05 25.21 -13.19
N PRO A 74 5.12 24.92 -12.24
CA PRO A 74 4.72 23.54 -11.91
C PRO A 74 4.20 22.77 -13.11
N SER A 75 3.45 23.43 -14.00
CA SER A 75 2.88 22.85 -15.23
C SER A 75 3.94 22.36 -16.22
N SER A 76 5.19 22.86 -16.15
CA SER A 76 6.28 22.40 -17.04
C SER A 76 6.72 20.95 -16.75
N LEU A 77 6.32 20.38 -15.61
CA LEU A 77 6.54 18.97 -15.31
C LEU A 77 5.62 18.03 -16.10
N ILE A 78 4.54 18.58 -16.72
CA ILE A 78 3.56 17.80 -17.47
C ILE A 78 4.17 17.44 -18.84
N GLY A 79 4.51 16.16 -19.03
CA GLY A 79 5.10 15.64 -20.25
C GLY A 79 5.45 14.15 -20.13
N LEU A 80 6.26 13.65 -21.06
CA LEU A 80 6.67 12.25 -21.10
C LEU A 80 7.30 11.74 -19.77
N PRO A 81 8.20 12.51 -19.10
CA PRO A 81 8.76 12.07 -17.82
C PRO A 81 7.71 11.88 -16.73
N LEU A 82 6.74 12.80 -16.63
CA LEU A 82 5.63 12.66 -15.67
C LEU A 82 4.74 11.46 -16.01
N LEU A 83 4.41 11.25 -17.29
CA LEU A 83 3.63 10.09 -17.73
C LEU A 83 4.36 8.77 -17.39
N SER A 84 5.67 8.73 -17.58
CA SER A 84 6.48 7.54 -17.23
C SER A 84 6.47 7.27 -15.73
N VAL A 85 6.61 8.31 -14.90
CA VAL A 85 6.50 8.19 -13.43
C VAL A 85 5.10 7.75 -13.01
N MET A 86 4.05 8.27 -13.66
CA MET A 86 2.67 7.83 -13.41
C MET A 86 2.43 6.38 -13.84
N ALA A 87 2.96 5.96 -14.99
CA ALA A 87 2.86 4.57 -15.44
C ALA A 87 3.56 3.62 -14.44
N TRP A 88 4.69 4.03 -13.92
CA TRP A 88 5.38 3.30 -12.87
C TRP A 88 4.58 3.22 -11.58
N GLY A 89 4.06 4.35 -11.11
CA GLY A 89 3.18 4.38 -9.95
C GLY A 89 1.96 3.48 -10.12
N LEU A 90 1.40 3.36 -11.34
CA LEU A 90 0.33 2.41 -11.65
C LEU A 90 0.78 0.96 -11.44
N LEU A 91 1.98 0.62 -11.88
CA LEU A 91 2.56 -0.71 -11.65
C LEU A 91 2.69 -0.99 -10.14
N VAL A 92 3.20 -0.02 -9.35
CA VAL A 92 3.24 -0.11 -7.88
C VAL A 92 1.85 -0.36 -7.31
N ALA A 93 0.87 0.45 -7.71
CA ALA A 93 -0.50 0.36 -7.21
C ALA A 93 -1.11 -1.02 -7.51
N VAL A 94 -0.89 -1.56 -8.71
CA VAL A 94 -1.33 -2.92 -9.09
C VAL A 94 -0.67 -3.97 -8.19
N LEU A 95 0.64 -3.96 -8.05
CA LEU A 95 1.37 -4.97 -7.26
C LEU A 95 1.00 -4.91 -5.77
N CYS A 96 0.90 -3.71 -5.20
CA CYS A 96 0.44 -3.53 -3.80
C CYS A 96 -1.01 -3.99 -3.62
N SER A 97 -1.88 -3.72 -4.59
CA SER A 97 -3.29 -4.13 -4.53
C SER A 97 -3.47 -5.64 -4.66
N LEU A 98 -2.66 -6.30 -5.48
CA LEU A 98 -2.59 -7.76 -5.57
C LEU A 98 -2.20 -8.35 -4.21
N GLN A 99 -1.18 -7.82 -3.58
CA GLN A 99 -0.71 -8.25 -2.27
C GLN A 99 -1.76 -8.00 -1.17
N ALA A 100 -2.37 -6.80 -1.15
CA ALA A 100 -3.41 -6.46 -0.19
C ALA A 100 -4.64 -7.36 -0.35
N GLY A 101 -5.09 -7.62 -1.59
CA GLY A 101 -6.21 -8.51 -1.87
C GLY A 101 -5.94 -9.94 -1.41
N GLN A 102 -4.72 -10.42 -1.60
CA GLN A 102 -4.30 -11.73 -1.11
C GLN A 102 -4.30 -11.81 0.42
N LEU A 103 -3.77 -10.79 1.10
CA LEU A 103 -3.77 -10.70 2.55
C LEU A 103 -5.18 -10.64 3.12
N HIS A 104 -6.05 -9.79 2.57
CA HIS A 104 -7.45 -9.68 2.98
C HIS A 104 -8.19 -11.02 2.84
N PHE A 105 -8.04 -11.69 1.71
CA PHE A 105 -8.64 -13.01 1.51
C PHE A 105 -8.18 -14.03 2.55
N LEU A 106 -6.87 -14.09 2.81
CA LEU A 106 -6.30 -15.01 3.78
C LEU A 106 -6.84 -14.75 5.19
N MET A 107 -6.95 -13.48 5.57
CA MET A 107 -7.47 -13.10 6.89
C MET A 107 -8.97 -13.38 7.03
N LEU A 108 -9.77 -13.08 6.00
CA LEU A 108 -11.22 -13.36 6.02
C LEU A 108 -11.54 -14.85 6.10
N ARG A 109 -10.85 -15.66 5.28
CA ARG A 109 -11.19 -17.08 5.18
C ARG A 109 -10.67 -17.92 6.33
N TYR A 110 -9.52 -17.56 6.88
CA TYR A 110 -8.85 -18.38 7.90
C TYR A 110 -8.86 -17.74 9.28
N GLY A 111 -9.50 -16.57 9.43
CA GLY A 111 -9.64 -15.84 10.71
C GLY A 111 -8.31 -15.42 11.31
N THR A 112 -7.31 -16.27 11.13
CA THR A 112 -5.90 -16.08 11.47
C THR A 112 -5.06 -16.93 10.53
N LEU A 113 -3.83 -16.51 10.25
CA LEU A 113 -2.89 -17.26 9.40
C LEU A 113 -2.37 -18.57 10.03
N THR A 114 -2.80 -18.90 11.23
CA THR A 114 -2.38 -20.09 11.98
C THR A 114 -2.79 -21.40 11.33
N TYR A 115 -3.91 -21.45 10.61
CA TYR A 115 -4.39 -22.67 9.93
C TYR A 115 -3.86 -22.84 8.51
N LEU A 116 -3.15 -21.87 7.96
CA LEU A 116 -2.62 -21.90 6.61
C LEU A 116 -1.62 -23.05 6.29
N PRO A 117 -0.79 -23.53 7.25
CA PRO A 117 0.13 -24.63 6.97
C PRO A 117 -0.54 -25.91 6.49
N ALA A 118 -1.80 -26.15 6.87
CA ALA A 118 -2.56 -27.36 6.53
C ALA A 118 -3.22 -27.31 5.14
N VAL A 119 -3.28 -26.13 4.50
CA VAL A 119 -3.99 -25.96 3.23
C VAL A 119 -3.01 -25.95 2.07
N HIS A 120 -3.30 -26.76 1.04
CA HIS A 120 -2.46 -26.79 -0.15
C HIS A 120 -2.51 -25.44 -0.89
N PRO A 121 -1.36 -24.80 -1.22
CA PRO A 121 -1.31 -23.46 -1.80
C PRO A 121 -2.16 -23.31 -3.07
N TRP A 122 -2.23 -24.35 -3.93
CA TRP A 122 -2.97 -24.30 -5.19
C TRP A 122 -4.48 -24.10 -5.01
N HIS A 123 -5.10 -24.72 -4.01
CA HIS A 123 -6.52 -24.53 -3.71
C HIS A 123 -6.81 -23.10 -3.22
N VAL A 124 -5.88 -22.53 -2.45
CA VAL A 124 -5.96 -21.15 -2.01
C VAL A 124 -5.91 -20.20 -3.20
N TRP A 125 -4.97 -20.40 -4.11
CA TRP A 125 -4.79 -19.56 -5.30
C TRP A 125 -6.03 -19.50 -6.20
N ARG A 126 -6.68 -20.61 -6.44
CA ARG A 126 -7.89 -20.66 -7.27
C ARG A 126 -9.07 -19.90 -6.64
N SER A 127 -9.22 -19.95 -5.34
CA SER A 127 -10.31 -19.27 -4.63
C SER A 127 -10.05 -17.80 -4.34
N ILE A 128 -8.79 -17.37 -4.43
CA ILE A 128 -8.33 -16.00 -4.16
C ILE A 128 -8.65 -15.02 -5.29
N LEU A 129 -8.75 -15.50 -6.53
CA LEU A 129 -8.81 -14.69 -7.75
C LEU A 129 -9.89 -13.59 -7.71
N PRO A 130 -11.14 -13.85 -7.30
CA PRO A 130 -12.17 -12.80 -7.26
C PRO A 130 -11.83 -11.65 -6.29
N CYS A 131 -11.25 -11.99 -5.12
CA CYS A 131 -10.87 -10.98 -4.14
C CYS A 131 -9.70 -10.12 -4.63
N VAL A 132 -8.72 -10.76 -5.23
CA VAL A 132 -7.55 -10.09 -5.82
C VAL A 132 -7.96 -9.17 -6.98
N LEU A 133 -8.84 -9.62 -7.87
CA LEU A 133 -9.34 -8.79 -8.97
C LEU A 133 -10.10 -7.56 -8.46
N ARG A 134 -10.96 -7.73 -7.44
CA ARG A 134 -11.67 -6.60 -6.82
C ARG A 134 -10.69 -5.63 -6.15
N SER A 135 -9.71 -6.13 -5.43
CA SER A 135 -8.67 -5.31 -4.79
C SER A 135 -7.87 -4.53 -5.84
N THR A 136 -7.47 -5.19 -6.93
CA THR A 136 -6.73 -4.55 -8.03
C THR A 136 -7.56 -3.46 -8.71
N ALA A 137 -8.83 -3.73 -8.99
CA ALA A 137 -9.72 -2.73 -9.58
C ALA A 137 -9.88 -1.50 -8.67
N CYS A 138 -10.04 -1.71 -7.35
CA CYS A 138 -10.06 -0.63 -6.38
C CYS A 138 -8.73 0.13 -6.35
N GLY A 139 -7.59 -0.56 -6.30
CA GLY A 139 -6.28 0.06 -6.26
C GLY A 139 -5.97 0.90 -7.50
N VAL A 140 -6.30 0.38 -8.69
CA VAL A 140 -6.17 1.13 -9.95
C VAL A 140 -7.07 2.36 -9.94
N GLY A 141 -8.36 2.21 -9.56
CA GLY A 141 -9.29 3.34 -9.46
C GLY A 141 -8.82 4.40 -8.47
N GLY A 142 -8.35 3.98 -7.29
CA GLY A 142 -7.80 4.87 -6.28
C GLY A 142 -6.53 5.59 -6.76
N TYR A 143 -5.69 4.90 -7.49
CA TYR A 143 -4.48 5.48 -8.08
C TYR A 143 -4.81 6.51 -9.18
N VAL A 144 -5.78 6.23 -10.04
CA VAL A 144 -6.23 7.19 -11.07
C VAL A 144 -6.71 8.49 -10.42
N VAL A 145 -7.53 8.42 -9.36
CA VAL A 145 -7.97 9.61 -8.63
C VAL A 145 -6.76 10.33 -8.02
N TRP A 146 -5.80 9.61 -7.46
CA TRP A 146 -4.58 10.20 -6.90
C TRP A 146 -3.74 10.93 -7.97
N CYS A 147 -3.62 10.37 -9.18
CA CYS A 147 -2.99 11.05 -10.32
C CYS A 147 -3.74 12.32 -10.73
N LEU A 148 -5.08 12.31 -10.72
CA LEU A 148 -5.89 13.49 -11.00
C LEU A 148 -5.66 14.58 -9.95
N LEU A 149 -5.53 14.23 -8.67
CA LEU A 149 -5.20 15.18 -7.61
C LEU A 149 -3.79 15.78 -7.81
N ALA A 150 -2.82 14.98 -8.24
CA ALA A 150 -1.48 15.45 -8.57
C ALA A 150 -1.50 16.44 -9.73
N LEU A 151 -2.18 16.10 -10.83
CA LEU A 151 -2.35 16.97 -12.00
C LEU A 151 -3.07 18.28 -11.62
N LEU A 152 -4.14 18.20 -10.85
CA LEU A 152 -4.86 19.38 -10.38
C LEU A 152 -3.96 20.30 -9.56
N SER A 153 -3.16 19.74 -8.65
CA SER A 153 -2.21 20.50 -7.85
C SER A 153 -1.15 21.21 -8.71
N LEU A 154 -0.64 20.53 -9.75
CA LEU A 154 0.35 21.11 -10.68
C LEU A 154 -0.24 22.20 -11.57
N LEU A 155 -1.54 22.09 -11.94
CA LEU A 155 -2.19 23.06 -12.85
C LEU A 155 -2.68 24.32 -12.11
N VAL A 156 -3.17 24.15 -10.87
CA VAL A 156 -3.83 25.25 -10.12
C VAL A 156 -2.85 26.07 -9.30
N MET A 157 -1.79 25.44 -8.79
CA MET A 157 -0.89 26.13 -7.85
C MET A 157 0.17 26.98 -8.57
N PRO A 158 0.45 28.21 -8.08
CA PRO A 158 1.34 29.15 -8.76
C PRO A 158 2.83 28.75 -8.63
N THR A 159 3.21 28.04 -7.57
CA THR A 159 4.59 27.61 -7.35
C THR A 159 4.68 26.11 -7.07
N ARG A 160 5.85 25.51 -7.34
CA ARG A 160 6.10 24.09 -7.08
C ARG A 160 5.95 23.71 -5.60
N LEU A 161 6.37 24.60 -4.70
CA LEU A 161 6.23 24.38 -3.28
C LEU A 161 4.74 24.26 -2.89
N TRP A 162 3.90 25.19 -3.33
CA TRP A 162 2.47 25.16 -3.07
C TRP A 162 1.78 23.97 -3.76
N ALA A 163 2.20 23.60 -4.98
CA ALA A 163 1.74 22.40 -5.64
C ALA A 163 2.06 21.13 -4.83
N LEU A 164 3.28 21.02 -4.32
CA LEU A 164 3.70 19.90 -3.46
C LEU A 164 2.90 19.86 -2.15
N VAL A 165 2.77 20.98 -1.46
CA VAL A 165 2.03 21.06 -0.18
C VAL A 165 0.56 20.70 -0.38
N SER A 166 -0.10 21.28 -1.38
CA SER A 166 -1.50 20.97 -1.69
C SER A 166 -1.69 19.51 -2.07
N PHE A 167 -0.80 18.95 -2.89
CA PHE A 167 -0.83 17.55 -3.26
C PHE A 167 -0.64 16.62 -2.05
N LEU A 168 0.29 16.92 -1.13
CA LEU A 168 0.49 16.13 0.09
C LEU A 168 -0.76 16.15 0.99
N VAL A 169 -1.37 17.31 1.19
CA VAL A 169 -2.60 17.43 1.99
C VAL A 169 -3.75 16.65 1.35
N LEU A 170 -3.99 16.85 0.06
CA LEU A 170 -5.04 16.13 -0.67
C LEU A 170 -4.79 14.61 -0.68
N SER A 171 -3.52 14.19 -0.81
CA SER A 171 -3.14 12.79 -0.77
C SER A 171 -3.41 12.15 0.60
N LEU A 172 -3.12 12.84 1.70
CA LEU A 172 -3.42 12.35 3.05
C LEU A 172 -4.93 12.16 3.26
N VAL A 173 -5.73 13.15 2.89
CA VAL A 173 -7.20 13.06 2.97
C VAL A 173 -7.70 11.90 2.09
N TRP A 174 -7.23 11.84 0.85
CA TRP A 174 -7.61 10.77 -0.08
C TRP A 174 -7.24 9.38 0.44
N MET A 175 -6.04 9.20 0.98
CA MET A 175 -5.57 7.92 1.52
C MET A 175 -6.47 7.42 2.67
N VAL A 176 -6.91 8.30 3.58
CA VAL A 176 -7.81 7.93 4.68
C VAL A 176 -9.19 7.52 4.13
N LEU A 177 -9.78 8.34 3.26
CA LEU A 177 -11.09 8.07 2.66
C LEU A 177 -11.06 6.78 1.83
N PHE A 178 -10.06 6.65 0.98
CA PHE A 178 -9.91 5.50 0.10
C PHE A 178 -9.68 4.21 0.88
N THR A 179 -8.81 4.22 1.89
CA THR A 179 -8.55 3.04 2.73
C THR A 179 -9.81 2.60 3.47
N THR A 180 -10.55 3.55 4.06
CA THR A 180 -11.82 3.24 4.75
C THR A 180 -12.84 2.68 3.77
N PHE A 181 -12.98 3.28 2.59
CA PHE A 181 -13.86 2.79 1.53
C PHE A 181 -13.47 1.37 1.09
N CYS A 182 -12.18 1.12 0.80
CA CYS A 182 -11.70 -0.18 0.37
C CYS A 182 -11.94 -1.27 1.42
N GLN A 183 -11.73 -0.96 2.70
CA GLN A 183 -12.01 -1.90 3.78
C GLN A 183 -13.48 -2.32 3.77
N HIS A 184 -14.41 -1.37 3.66
CA HIS A 184 -15.83 -1.70 3.57
C HIS A 184 -16.18 -2.48 2.32
N TYR A 185 -15.70 -2.06 1.16
CA TYR A 185 -16.02 -2.69 -0.11
C TYR A 185 -15.47 -4.11 -0.25
N LEU A 186 -14.21 -4.31 0.15
CA LEU A 186 -13.52 -5.59 -0.02
C LEU A 186 -13.88 -6.60 1.07
N LEU A 187 -14.05 -6.14 2.32
CA LEU A 187 -14.21 -7.02 3.47
C LEU A 187 -15.68 -7.32 3.78
N SER A 188 -16.60 -6.36 3.60
CA SER A 188 -18.03 -6.60 3.85
C SER A 188 -18.79 -7.09 2.62
N GLY A 189 -18.20 -7.04 1.43
CA GLY A 189 -18.89 -7.38 0.18
C GLY A 189 -20.04 -6.43 -0.20
N SER A 190 -20.13 -5.27 0.45
CA SER A 190 -21.18 -4.28 0.24
C SER A 190 -21.09 -3.63 -1.15
N THR A 191 -22.18 -3.00 -1.58
CA THR A 191 -22.20 -2.23 -2.84
C THR A 191 -21.32 -0.98 -2.73
N LEU A 192 -20.90 -0.42 -3.86
CA LEU A 192 -20.09 0.81 -3.90
C LEU A 192 -20.73 1.95 -3.10
N GLY A 193 -22.02 2.20 -3.29
CA GLY A 193 -22.76 3.25 -2.57
C GLY A 193 -22.90 2.95 -1.09
N GLY A 194 -23.13 1.69 -0.72
CA GLY A 194 -23.19 1.23 0.67
C GLY A 194 -21.87 1.40 1.39
N SER A 195 -20.76 1.05 0.73
CA SER A 195 -19.40 1.22 1.27
C SER A 195 -19.04 2.68 1.49
N LEU A 196 -19.41 3.55 0.55
CA LEU A 196 -19.18 4.99 0.69
C LEU A 196 -19.99 5.55 1.86
N LYS A 197 -21.28 5.21 1.95
CA LYS A 197 -22.14 5.63 3.06
C LYS A 197 -21.62 5.12 4.42
N ALA A 198 -21.18 3.85 4.47
CA ALA A 198 -20.62 3.25 5.69
C ALA A 198 -19.31 3.92 6.12
N ALA A 199 -18.47 4.37 5.17
CA ALA A 199 -17.22 5.06 5.49
C ALA A 199 -17.45 6.36 6.27
N PHE A 200 -18.55 7.06 6.03
CA PHE A 200 -18.89 8.33 6.70
C PHE A 200 -19.84 8.20 7.90
N ARG A 201 -20.38 7.01 8.14
CA ARG A 201 -21.36 6.82 9.22
C ARG A 201 -20.66 6.71 10.56
N SER A 202 -21.02 7.59 11.51
CA SER A 202 -20.72 7.42 12.93
C SER A 202 -21.61 6.30 13.49
N HIS A 203 -21.07 5.45 14.34
CA HIS A 203 -21.81 4.36 14.97
C HIS A 203 -22.02 4.68 16.45
N GLU A 204 -23.27 4.69 16.87
CA GLU A 204 -23.66 4.76 18.28
C GLU A 204 -24.12 3.38 18.70
N GLU A 205 -23.45 2.76 19.65
CA GLU A 205 -23.88 1.49 20.25
C GLU A 205 -24.33 1.71 21.68
N MET A 206 -25.49 1.13 22.00
CA MET A 206 -25.96 1.04 23.37
C MET A 206 -25.32 -0.18 24.02
N THR A 207 -24.44 0.05 25.00
CA THR A 207 -23.85 -1.05 25.78
C THR A 207 -24.93 -1.79 26.58
N GLN A 208 -24.66 -3.08 26.91
CA GLN A 208 -25.58 -3.89 27.77
C GLN A 208 -25.89 -3.23 29.13
N ALA A 209 -25.08 -2.25 29.54
CA ALA A 209 -25.29 -1.45 30.77
C ALA A 209 -26.10 -0.16 30.52
N GLY A 210 -26.68 0.05 29.33
CA GLY A 210 -27.53 1.22 29.04
C GLY A 210 -26.74 2.53 28.76
N HIS A 211 -25.42 2.48 28.66
CA HIS A 211 -24.61 3.63 28.29
C HIS A 211 -24.46 3.74 26.77
N ILE A 212 -24.75 4.92 26.22
CA ILE A 212 -24.49 5.22 24.81
C ILE A 212 -23.00 5.49 24.68
N VAL A 213 -22.29 4.59 23.99
CA VAL A 213 -20.88 4.80 23.65
C VAL A 213 -20.82 5.32 22.22
N HIS A 214 -20.36 6.58 22.09
CA HIS A 214 -20.04 7.15 20.79
C HIS A 214 -18.71 6.56 20.31
N TYR A 215 -18.76 5.65 19.37
CA TYR A 215 -17.55 5.24 18.66
C TYR A 215 -17.17 6.35 17.68
N PRO A 216 -15.95 6.91 17.78
CA PRO A 216 -15.48 7.87 16.80
C PRO A 216 -15.59 7.25 15.42
N SER A 217 -15.94 8.08 14.43
CA SER A 217 -16.07 7.63 13.04
C SER A 217 -14.88 6.74 12.68
N ARG A 218 -15.10 5.65 11.97
CA ARG A 218 -14.01 4.73 11.55
C ARG A 218 -12.89 5.45 10.83
N LEU A 219 -13.19 6.60 10.23
CA LEU A 219 -12.21 7.51 9.64
C LEU A 219 -11.12 7.92 10.63
N GLY A 220 -11.48 8.29 11.87
CA GLY A 220 -10.50 8.68 12.89
C GLY A 220 -9.55 7.55 13.26
N GLY A 221 -10.09 6.33 13.46
CA GLY A 221 -9.27 5.15 13.76
C GLY A 221 -8.39 4.73 12.59
N THR A 222 -8.94 4.74 11.38
CA THR A 222 -8.17 4.47 10.14
C THR A 222 -7.08 5.53 9.96
N ALA A 223 -7.37 6.81 10.18
CA ALA A 223 -6.40 7.89 10.08
C ALA A 223 -5.24 7.70 11.08
N THR A 224 -5.56 7.36 12.33
CA THR A 224 -4.55 7.12 13.36
C THR A 224 -3.65 5.92 13.00
N LEU A 225 -4.24 4.80 12.56
CA LEU A 225 -3.47 3.62 12.15
C LEU A 225 -2.64 3.89 10.90
N LEU A 226 -3.18 4.60 9.91
CA LEU A 226 -2.41 5.02 8.73
C LEU A 226 -1.27 5.95 9.11
N ALA A 227 -1.48 6.89 10.02
CA ALA A 227 -0.42 7.77 10.49
C ALA A 227 0.71 6.98 11.18
N VAL A 228 0.38 6.09 12.11
CA VAL A 228 1.38 5.34 12.88
C VAL A 228 2.04 4.24 12.02
N CYS A 229 1.24 3.31 11.48
CA CYS A 229 1.78 2.22 10.67
C CYS A 229 2.35 2.72 9.35
N GLY A 230 1.67 3.68 8.71
CA GLY A 230 2.10 4.25 7.44
C GLY A 230 3.42 4.99 7.55
N LEU A 231 3.63 5.78 8.61
CA LEU A 231 4.90 6.48 8.82
C LEU A 231 6.05 5.49 9.04
N VAL A 232 5.85 4.47 9.87
CA VAL A 232 6.88 3.43 10.11
C VAL A 232 7.16 2.66 8.82
N CYS A 233 6.12 2.21 8.12
CA CYS A 233 6.27 1.48 6.85
C CYS A 233 6.96 2.35 5.80
N LEU A 234 6.56 3.61 5.66
CA LEU A 234 7.17 4.56 4.74
C LEU A 234 8.67 4.76 5.04
N THR A 235 9.03 4.92 6.31
CA THR A 235 10.44 5.06 6.72
C THR A 235 11.26 3.82 6.33
N VAL A 236 10.74 2.62 6.58
CA VAL A 236 11.41 1.36 6.21
C VAL A 236 11.52 1.22 4.69
N ILE A 237 10.45 1.54 3.96
CA ILE A 237 10.46 1.50 2.49
C ILE A 237 11.46 2.50 1.93
N LEU A 238 11.48 3.74 2.39
CA LEU A 238 12.42 4.76 1.94
C LEU A 238 13.87 4.36 2.22
N ALA A 239 14.15 3.82 3.42
CA ALA A 239 15.48 3.28 3.73
C ALA A 239 15.87 2.12 2.79
N GLY A 240 14.94 1.23 2.48
CA GLY A 240 15.14 0.14 1.52
C GLY A 240 15.33 0.60 0.07
N GLN A 241 14.87 1.81 -0.29
CA GLN A 241 15.10 2.40 -1.62
C GLN A 241 16.46 3.10 -1.77
N LEU A 242 17.20 3.34 -0.69
CA LEU A 242 18.49 4.04 -0.76
C LEU A 242 19.46 3.43 -1.79
N PRO A 243 19.66 2.11 -1.90
CA PRO A 243 20.52 1.54 -2.93
C PRO A 243 20.05 1.85 -4.35
N ALA A 244 18.72 1.83 -4.58
CA ALA A 244 18.14 2.15 -5.88
C ALA A 244 18.32 3.64 -6.23
N VAL A 245 18.13 4.53 -5.26
CA VAL A 245 18.35 5.97 -5.42
C VAL A 245 19.83 6.24 -5.71
N CYS A 246 20.76 5.63 -4.99
CA CYS A 246 22.20 5.76 -5.27
C CYS A 246 22.56 5.28 -6.69
N ALA A 247 22.03 4.14 -7.11
CA ALA A 247 22.24 3.61 -8.46
C ALA A 247 21.63 4.52 -9.53
N LEU A 248 20.50 5.16 -9.26
CA LEU A 248 19.86 6.13 -10.14
C LEU A 248 20.75 7.37 -10.32
N TYR A 249 21.28 7.93 -9.24
CA TYR A 249 22.15 9.11 -9.28
C TYR A 249 23.45 8.84 -10.00
N VAL A 250 24.11 7.73 -9.69
CA VAL A 250 25.38 7.35 -10.35
C VAL A 250 25.15 7.14 -11.84
N GLY A 251 24.09 6.43 -12.24
CA GLY A 251 23.74 6.23 -13.64
C GLY A 251 23.41 7.52 -14.37
N GLY A 252 22.58 8.38 -13.77
CA GLY A 252 22.16 9.64 -14.36
C GLY A 252 23.32 10.64 -14.56
N ILE A 253 24.24 10.72 -13.61
CA ILE A 253 25.46 11.54 -13.75
C ILE A 253 26.33 11.01 -14.90
N SER A 254 26.52 9.69 -14.96
CA SER A 254 27.33 9.08 -16.04
C SER A 254 26.68 9.27 -17.41
N ASP A 255 25.36 9.09 -17.53
CA ASP A 255 24.65 9.31 -18.79
C ASP A 255 24.77 10.80 -19.25
N HIS A 256 24.78 11.74 -18.29
CA HIS A 256 24.94 13.14 -18.56
C HIS A 256 26.39 13.47 -19.04
N THR A 257 27.41 12.89 -18.40
CA THR A 257 28.80 13.07 -18.80
C THR A 257 29.07 12.49 -20.20
N LEU A 258 28.47 11.33 -20.51
CA LEU A 258 28.48 10.75 -21.85
C LEU A 258 27.87 11.67 -22.90
N ALA A 259 26.74 12.32 -22.58
CA ALA A 259 26.09 13.28 -23.48
C ALA A 259 26.93 14.52 -23.74
N LEU A 260 27.84 14.87 -22.81
CA LEU A 260 28.82 15.96 -22.97
C LEU A 260 30.10 15.52 -23.70
N GLY A 261 30.22 14.26 -24.11
CA GLY A 261 31.40 13.71 -24.81
C GLY A 261 32.49 13.16 -23.90
N ASP A 262 32.25 13.11 -22.60
CA ASP A 262 33.14 12.48 -21.63
C ASP A 262 32.98 10.97 -21.60
N VAL A 263 34.08 10.26 -21.28
CA VAL A 263 34.02 8.78 -21.17
C VAL A 263 33.29 8.39 -19.87
N SER A 264 32.28 7.53 -19.98
CA SER A 264 31.65 6.95 -18.83
C SER A 264 32.55 5.88 -18.20
N ASP A 265 32.94 6.10 -16.95
CA ASP A 265 33.73 5.15 -16.15
C ASP A 265 32.91 4.05 -15.49
N LEU A 266 31.61 3.91 -15.86
CA LEU A 266 30.78 2.89 -15.25
C LEU A 266 31.18 1.48 -15.71
N PRO A 267 31.42 0.56 -14.75
CA PRO A 267 31.73 -0.82 -15.06
C PRO A 267 30.60 -1.51 -15.84
N GLY A 268 30.92 -2.44 -16.74
CA GLY A 268 29.94 -3.18 -17.53
C GLY A 268 28.91 -3.98 -16.72
N TYR A 269 29.16 -4.22 -15.43
CA TYR A 269 28.20 -4.86 -14.54
C TYR A 269 27.18 -3.87 -13.90
N PHE A 270 27.33 -2.57 -14.11
CA PHE A 270 26.49 -1.55 -13.48
C PHE A 270 25.00 -1.71 -13.76
N PRO A 271 24.51 -2.09 -14.96
CA PRO A 271 23.11 -2.37 -15.22
C PRO A 271 22.55 -3.45 -14.31
N TRP A 272 23.33 -4.50 -14.00
CA TRP A 272 22.96 -5.57 -13.09
C TRP A 272 22.89 -5.09 -11.63
N LEU A 273 23.86 -4.26 -11.22
CA LEU A 273 23.85 -3.64 -9.89
C LEU A 273 22.61 -2.77 -9.71
N ARG A 274 22.25 -1.99 -10.73
CA ARG A 274 21.04 -1.17 -10.75
C ARG A 274 19.79 -2.04 -10.62
N ALA A 275 19.65 -3.08 -11.46
CA ALA A 275 18.54 -4.01 -11.40
C ALA A 275 18.42 -4.69 -10.03
N PHE A 276 19.53 -5.14 -9.46
CA PHE A 276 19.58 -5.72 -8.12
C PHE A 276 19.12 -4.72 -7.04
N SER A 277 19.58 -3.48 -7.10
CA SER A 277 19.23 -2.43 -6.14
C SER A 277 17.72 -2.10 -6.16
N PHE A 278 17.13 -2.02 -7.35
CA PHE A 278 15.70 -1.84 -7.52
C PHE A 278 14.91 -3.07 -7.03
N GLY A 279 15.38 -4.27 -7.33
CA GLY A 279 14.78 -5.52 -6.85
C GLY A 279 14.82 -5.63 -5.32
N LEU A 280 15.91 -5.22 -4.69
CA LEU A 280 16.05 -5.16 -3.23
C LEU A 280 15.05 -4.17 -2.61
N GLY A 281 14.92 -2.98 -3.20
CA GLY A 281 13.92 -2.00 -2.78
C GLY A 281 12.49 -2.52 -2.88
N ALA A 282 12.17 -3.25 -3.96
CA ALA A 282 10.88 -3.91 -4.13
C ALA A 282 10.64 -5.00 -3.07
N LEU A 283 11.65 -5.78 -2.75
CA LEU A 283 11.57 -6.81 -1.70
C LEU A 283 11.26 -6.20 -0.34
N VAL A 284 11.98 -5.12 0.04
CA VAL A 284 11.72 -4.41 1.29
C VAL A 284 10.29 -3.86 1.33
N ALA A 285 9.84 -3.21 0.26
CA ALA A 285 8.48 -2.71 0.16
C ALA A 285 7.45 -3.85 0.30
N PHE A 286 7.65 -4.97 -0.40
CA PHE A 286 6.77 -6.13 -0.34
C PHE A 286 6.65 -6.70 1.08
N LEU A 287 7.77 -6.85 1.78
CA LEU A 287 7.80 -7.37 3.15
C LEU A 287 7.20 -6.40 4.18
N THR A 288 7.11 -5.12 3.84
CA THR A 288 6.58 -4.07 4.72
C THR A 288 5.06 -3.92 4.62
N VAL A 289 4.46 -4.17 3.44
CA VAL A 289 3.00 -4.04 3.22
C VAL A 289 2.14 -4.82 4.24
N PRO A 290 2.47 -6.05 4.66
CA PRO A 290 1.70 -6.76 5.69
C PRO A 290 1.55 -5.99 7.00
N PHE A 291 2.57 -5.22 7.40
CA PHE A 291 2.53 -4.41 8.64
C PHE A 291 1.61 -3.18 8.55
N LEU A 292 1.14 -2.85 7.36
CA LEU A 292 0.11 -1.84 7.14
C LEU A 292 -1.27 -2.48 6.99
N VAL A 293 -1.38 -3.50 6.14
CA VAL A 293 -2.67 -4.11 5.78
C VAL A 293 -3.28 -4.90 6.94
N VAL A 294 -2.47 -5.66 7.68
CA VAL A 294 -2.97 -6.52 8.75
C VAL A 294 -3.58 -5.73 9.93
N PRO A 295 -2.91 -4.70 10.49
CA PRO A 295 -3.50 -3.85 11.53
C PRO A 295 -4.80 -3.18 11.10
N LEU A 296 -4.85 -2.67 9.86
CA LEU A 296 -6.05 -2.06 9.29
C LEU A 296 -7.20 -3.07 9.16
N THR A 297 -6.91 -4.32 8.79
CA THR A 297 -7.91 -5.38 8.70
C THR A 297 -8.45 -5.78 10.08
N PHE A 298 -7.58 -5.86 11.09
CA PHE A 298 -8.02 -6.07 12.48
C PHE A 298 -8.85 -4.91 13.02
N HIS A 299 -8.49 -3.69 12.69
CA HIS A 299 -9.28 -2.51 13.07
C HIS A 299 -10.68 -2.54 12.45
N TRP A 300 -10.77 -2.92 11.17
CA TRP A 300 -12.06 -3.11 10.51
C TRP A 300 -12.89 -4.21 11.20
N GLY A 301 -12.29 -5.37 11.49
CA GLY A 301 -12.97 -6.51 12.16
C GLY A 301 -13.44 -6.18 13.59
N ALA A 302 -12.74 -5.28 14.30
CA ALA A 302 -13.10 -4.86 15.65
C ALA A 302 -14.38 -4.00 15.71
N GLY A 303 -14.84 -3.44 14.60
CA GLY A 303 -15.95 -2.49 14.55
C GLY A 303 -17.35 -3.13 14.39
N GLY A 304 -17.61 -4.34 14.89
CA GLY A 304 -18.98 -4.86 15.05
C GLY A 304 -19.62 -5.54 13.84
N TYR A 305 -18.93 -5.67 12.69
CA TYR A 305 -19.50 -6.34 11.49
C TYR A 305 -19.80 -7.84 11.66
N GLY A 306 -19.23 -8.48 12.68
CA GLY A 306 -19.55 -9.87 12.99
C GLY A 306 -20.95 -10.09 13.57
N ARG A 307 -21.62 -9.03 14.05
CA ARG A 307 -22.97 -9.15 14.64
C ARG A 307 -24.08 -9.10 13.59
N GLU A 308 -23.90 -8.36 12.49
CA GLU A 308 -24.91 -8.30 11.42
C GLU A 308 -24.99 -9.63 10.64
N GLY A 309 -23.88 -10.34 10.46
CA GLY A 309 -23.87 -11.67 9.85
C GLY A 309 -24.46 -12.77 10.73
N ALA A 310 -24.21 -12.73 12.03
CA ALA A 310 -24.77 -13.71 12.98
C ALA A 310 -26.27 -13.50 13.27
N ALA A 311 -26.78 -12.29 13.11
CA ALA A 311 -28.21 -11.99 13.26
C ALA A 311 -29.02 -12.31 11.99
N ALA A 312 -28.36 -12.52 10.84
CA ALA A 312 -29.03 -12.91 9.60
C ALA A 312 -29.06 -14.44 9.37
N GLU A 313 -28.36 -15.22 10.17
CA GLU A 313 -28.34 -16.70 10.12
C GLU A 313 -29.16 -17.34 11.26
N GLY A 314 -29.78 -16.60 12.14
CA GLY A 314 -30.72 -17.03 13.17
C GLY A 314 -32.15 -16.60 12.86
#